data_83c71210098ff7c4640e6785edbf8011
#
_entry.id   83c71210098ff7c4640e6785edbf8011
#
_cell.length_a   1.000
_cell.length_b   1.000
_cell.length_c   1.000
_cell.angle_alpha   90.00
_cell.angle_beta   90.00
_cell.angle_gamma   90.00
#
_symmetry.space_group_name_H-M   'P 1'
#
loop_
_entity.id
_entity.type
_entity.pdbx_description
1 polymer ?
#
loop_
_entity_poly.entity_id
_entity_poly.type
_entity_poly.pdbx_seq_one_letter_code
_entity_poly.pdbx_strand_id
1 'polypeptide(L)'
;LGTQQSSMFGDSTHDGVFAMWYGKGPGLDRSIDAMRHNNLLGTSQHGGVLAVVGDDHAMKSTDVPAASETMFADLQMPMLYPASVQEIIDYSLYGWAMSRFSGAWTGLKIVADTVDAAAPVDGDPHRLKIVIPEFAFPDDGVHIRGGDRWVLQEPRLRQFKLPAALAFARANNLNQVVMQSPKPRIGIISSGKAAVDVRQALMELGIDGAQAADQGIVMLKMGMPFPFDADAVRDFAAGLEEIIVVEEKRRFLESRVRDALYDLP
;
A
#
# COMPACT_ATOMS: atom_id res chain seq x y z
N LEU A 1 15.35 -13.22 2.35
CA LEU A 1 15.11 -14.49 1.66
C LEU A 1 15.22 -15.67 2.63
N GLY A 2 16.35 -15.82 3.32
CA GLY A 2 16.60 -16.97 4.19
C GLY A 2 15.49 -17.29 5.20
N THR A 3 14.88 -16.27 5.82
CA THR A 3 13.75 -16.45 6.74
C THR A 3 12.53 -17.07 6.07
N GLN A 4 12.29 -16.78 4.78
CA GLN A 4 11.16 -17.33 4.03
C GLN A 4 11.46 -18.73 3.49
N GLN A 5 12.71 -19.09 3.37
CA GLN A 5 13.14 -20.44 2.95
C GLN A 5 13.30 -21.40 4.13
N SER A 6 13.32 -20.91 5.37
CA SER A 6 13.57 -21.74 6.55
C SER A 6 12.60 -22.93 6.65
N SER A 7 11.32 -22.74 6.33
CA SER A 7 10.32 -23.81 6.36
C SER A 7 10.48 -24.88 5.26
N MET A 8 11.39 -24.65 4.30
CA MET A 8 11.69 -25.63 3.25
C MET A 8 12.73 -26.68 3.67
N PHE A 9 13.37 -26.48 4.80
CA PHE A 9 14.38 -27.40 5.33
C PHE A 9 13.76 -28.32 6.39
N GLY A 10 14.10 -29.60 6.34
CA GLY A 10 13.49 -30.63 7.19
C GLY A 10 13.82 -30.52 8.68
N ASP A 11 14.75 -29.65 9.08
CA ASP A 11 15.14 -29.37 10.46
C ASP A 11 14.53 -28.09 11.01
N SER A 12 13.63 -27.46 10.26
CA SER A 12 12.93 -26.25 10.69
C SER A 12 12.06 -26.54 11.92
N THR A 13 12.20 -25.70 12.94
CA THR A 13 11.38 -25.76 14.17
C THR A 13 10.13 -24.87 14.11
N HIS A 14 9.93 -24.14 13.01
CA HIS A 14 8.81 -23.21 12.80
C HIS A 14 8.23 -23.40 11.40
N ASP A 15 6.91 -23.28 11.29
CA ASP A 15 6.19 -23.39 10.00
C ASP A 15 6.38 -22.17 9.10
N GLY A 16 6.84 -21.05 9.65
CA GLY A 16 7.14 -19.82 8.92
C GLY A 16 7.61 -18.70 9.84
N VAL A 17 8.19 -17.69 9.26
CA VAL A 17 8.77 -16.54 9.98
C VAL A 17 8.29 -15.25 9.37
N PHE A 18 7.86 -14.31 10.21
CA PHE A 18 7.68 -12.92 9.81
C PHE A 18 9.02 -12.22 9.76
N ALA A 19 9.24 -11.49 8.69
CA ALA A 19 10.47 -10.72 8.52
C ALA A 19 10.14 -9.25 8.21
N MET A 20 11.05 -8.37 8.62
CA MET A 20 11.02 -6.97 8.26
C MET A 20 12.37 -6.59 7.66
N TRP A 21 12.33 -5.95 6.49
CA TRP A 21 13.43 -5.17 5.97
C TRP A 21 13.11 -3.69 6.17
N TYR A 22 14.08 -2.87 6.53
CA TYR A 22 13.87 -1.43 6.63
C TYR A 22 15.08 -0.65 6.14
N GLY A 23 14.81 0.51 5.52
CA GLY A 23 15.83 1.42 5.03
C GLY A 23 15.25 2.73 4.54
N LYS A 24 16.13 3.72 4.33
CA LYS A 24 15.78 4.95 3.61
C LYS A 24 15.71 4.70 2.10
N GLY A 25 15.21 5.68 1.33
CA GLY A 25 15.20 5.66 -0.12
C GLY A 25 16.51 5.18 -0.75
N PRO A 26 17.70 5.74 -0.41
CA PRO A 26 18.99 5.23 -0.92
C PRO A 26 19.30 3.77 -0.54
N GLY A 27 18.75 3.27 0.54
CA GLY A 27 18.86 1.85 0.91
C GLY A 27 18.02 0.97 -0.02
N LEU A 28 16.81 1.42 -0.37
CA LEU A 28 15.98 0.77 -1.37
C LEU A 28 16.67 0.74 -2.73
N ASP A 29 17.20 1.90 -3.19
CA ASP A 29 17.93 2.02 -4.47
C ASP A 29 19.03 0.96 -4.61
N ARG A 30 19.81 0.76 -3.54
CA ARG A 30 20.90 -0.22 -3.53
C ARG A 30 20.45 -1.67 -3.38
N SER A 31 19.23 -1.90 -2.92
CA SER A 31 18.68 -3.24 -2.68
C SER A 31 17.71 -3.71 -3.76
N ILE A 32 17.47 -2.91 -4.80
CA ILE A 32 16.36 -3.13 -5.73
C ILE A 32 16.45 -4.47 -6.45
N ASP A 33 17.63 -4.88 -6.87
CA ASP A 33 17.85 -6.17 -7.52
C ASP A 33 17.51 -7.34 -6.59
N ALA A 34 18.05 -7.31 -5.37
CA ALA A 34 17.76 -8.33 -4.36
C ALA A 34 16.28 -8.38 -3.98
N MET A 35 15.63 -7.21 -3.88
CA MET A 35 14.20 -7.13 -3.59
C MET A 35 13.34 -7.68 -4.72
N ARG A 36 13.73 -7.41 -5.98
CA ARG A 36 13.04 -7.94 -7.15
C ARG A 36 13.04 -9.46 -7.15
N HIS A 37 14.20 -10.08 -6.97
CA HIS A 37 14.34 -11.53 -6.87
C HIS A 37 13.52 -12.09 -5.71
N ASN A 38 13.59 -11.46 -4.55
CA ASN A 38 12.90 -11.93 -3.36
C ASN A 38 11.38 -11.79 -3.46
N ASN A 39 10.87 -10.72 -4.08
CA ASN A 39 9.44 -10.56 -4.30
C ASN A 39 8.90 -11.55 -5.34
N LEU A 40 9.66 -11.82 -6.41
CA LEU A 40 9.32 -12.87 -7.38
C LEU A 40 9.22 -14.24 -6.71
N LEU A 41 10.24 -14.64 -5.92
CA LEU A 41 10.22 -15.88 -5.14
C LEU A 41 9.07 -15.91 -4.14
N GLY A 42 8.87 -14.80 -3.44
CA GLY A 42 7.76 -14.63 -2.50
C GLY A 42 8.05 -15.04 -1.07
N THR A 43 7.01 -15.41 -0.35
CA THR A 43 7.04 -15.72 1.09
C THR A 43 6.63 -17.16 1.38
N SER A 44 6.99 -17.67 2.55
CA SER A 44 6.46 -18.96 3.03
C SER A 44 4.97 -18.84 3.36
N GLN A 45 4.28 -19.97 3.33
CA GLN A 45 2.83 -20.05 3.57
C GLN A 45 2.43 -19.49 4.95
N HIS A 46 3.24 -19.69 5.96
CA HIS A 46 3.01 -19.23 7.33
C HIS A 46 3.95 -18.08 7.73
N GLY A 47 4.68 -17.50 6.78
CA GLY A 47 5.55 -16.35 6.98
C GLY A 47 4.93 -15.05 6.46
N GLY A 48 5.79 -14.13 6.12
CA GLY A 48 5.44 -12.84 5.52
C GLY A 48 6.60 -11.87 5.61
N VAL A 49 6.68 -10.94 4.68
CA VAL A 49 7.75 -9.93 4.65
C VAL A 49 7.16 -8.55 4.48
N LEU A 50 7.58 -7.64 5.36
CA LEU A 50 7.29 -6.22 5.28
C LEU A 50 8.58 -5.46 4.93
N ALA A 51 8.56 -4.72 3.82
CA ALA A 51 9.65 -3.86 3.40
C ALA A 51 9.30 -2.40 3.74
N VAL A 52 9.87 -1.89 4.84
CA VAL A 52 9.63 -0.52 5.32
C VAL A 52 10.63 0.42 4.68
N VAL A 53 10.14 1.40 3.92
CA VAL A 53 10.95 2.40 3.23
C VAL A 53 10.65 3.79 3.76
N GLY A 54 11.67 4.42 4.35
CA GLY A 54 11.59 5.80 4.83
C GLY A 54 11.97 6.79 3.73
N ASP A 55 11.00 7.54 3.23
CA ASP A 55 11.22 8.62 2.28
C ASP A 55 11.43 9.95 3.00
N ASP A 56 12.39 10.70 2.53
CA ASP A 56 12.71 12.04 3.00
C ASP A 56 12.55 13.03 1.84
N HIS A 57 11.33 13.46 1.64
CA HIS A 57 10.98 14.33 0.52
C HIS A 57 11.67 15.70 0.58
N ALA A 58 11.91 16.20 1.78
CA ALA A 58 12.52 17.51 2.04
C ALA A 58 14.04 17.45 2.25
N MET A 59 14.66 16.28 2.13
CA MET A 59 16.11 16.09 2.34
C MET A 59 16.59 16.51 3.74
N LYS A 60 15.79 16.24 4.77
CA LYS A 60 16.15 16.54 6.17
C LYS A 60 17.33 15.69 6.67
N SER A 61 17.44 14.45 6.18
CA SER A 61 18.42 13.46 6.64
C SER A 61 19.13 12.71 5.50
N THR A 62 19.01 13.17 4.26
CA THR A 62 19.65 12.59 3.07
C THR A 62 20.06 13.70 2.10
N ASP A 63 21.08 13.45 1.29
CA ASP A 63 21.58 14.40 0.29
C ASP A 63 20.75 14.40 -1.01
N VAL A 64 19.82 13.46 -1.16
CA VAL A 64 18.95 13.33 -2.34
C VAL A 64 17.49 13.11 -1.91
N PRO A 65 16.54 13.78 -2.58
CA PRO A 65 15.13 13.57 -2.31
C PRO A 65 14.72 12.16 -2.73
N ALA A 66 13.98 11.46 -1.88
CA ALA A 66 13.45 10.15 -2.16
C ALA A 66 11.93 10.20 -2.35
N ALA A 67 11.43 9.37 -3.25
CA ALA A 67 10.01 9.08 -3.47
C ALA A 67 9.92 7.67 -4.05
N SER A 68 9.61 6.71 -3.20
CA SER A 68 9.76 5.27 -3.46
C SER A 68 8.58 4.61 -4.20
N GLU A 69 7.49 5.33 -4.45
CA GLU A 69 6.27 4.77 -5.06
C GLU A 69 6.55 4.09 -6.39
N THR A 70 7.33 4.73 -7.26
CA THR A 70 7.66 4.17 -8.57
C THR A 70 8.54 2.94 -8.48
N MET A 71 9.40 2.86 -7.46
CA MET A 71 10.23 1.68 -7.21
C MET A 71 9.39 0.49 -6.75
N PHE A 72 8.44 0.70 -5.84
CA PHE A 72 7.51 -0.36 -5.43
C PHE A 72 6.69 -0.88 -6.60
N ALA A 73 6.22 0.03 -7.48
CA ALA A 73 5.48 -0.36 -8.67
C ALA A 73 6.37 -1.13 -9.68
N ASP A 74 7.61 -0.71 -9.87
CA ASP A 74 8.58 -1.40 -10.73
C ASP A 74 8.98 -2.78 -10.18
N LEU A 75 9.11 -2.88 -8.85
CA LEU A 75 9.30 -4.16 -8.15
C LEU A 75 8.04 -5.04 -8.18
N GLN A 76 6.89 -4.52 -8.60
CA GLN A 76 5.59 -5.18 -8.50
C GLN A 76 5.30 -5.65 -7.07
N MET A 77 5.64 -4.82 -6.09
CA MET A 77 5.46 -5.08 -4.67
C MET A 77 4.28 -4.25 -4.16
N PRO A 78 3.20 -4.88 -3.63
CA PRO A 78 2.12 -4.14 -3.01
C PRO A 78 2.65 -3.12 -2.01
N MET A 79 2.13 -1.89 -2.05
CA MET A 79 2.63 -0.79 -1.23
C MET A 79 1.50 -0.19 -0.41
N LEU A 80 1.69 -0.14 0.90
CA LEU A 80 0.84 0.56 1.86
C LEU A 80 1.47 1.91 2.20
N TYR A 81 0.64 2.95 2.33
CA TYR A 81 1.10 4.29 2.64
C TYR A 81 0.29 4.90 3.80
N PRO A 82 0.75 4.72 5.06
CA PRO A 82 0.09 5.27 6.24
C PRO A 82 0.18 6.80 6.29
N ALA A 83 -0.89 7.43 6.80
CA ALA A 83 -0.99 8.87 6.97
C ALA A 83 -0.71 9.35 8.40
N SER A 84 -0.64 8.44 9.38
CA SER A 84 -0.48 8.77 10.80
C SER A 84 0.35 7.74 11.55
N VAL A 85 0.75 8.06 12.76
CA VAL A 85 1.47 7.15 13.66
C VAL A 85 0.66 5.88 13.93
N GLN A 86 -0.65 6.01 14.15
CA GLN A 86 -1.54 4.85 14.33
C GLN A 86 -1.56 3.97 13.10
N GLU A 87 -1.67 4.56 11.91
CA GLU A 87 -1.70 3.80 10.67
C GLU A 87 -0.37 3.12 10.33
N ILE A 88 0.77 3.62 10.84
CA ILE A 88 2.05 2.90 10.71
C ILE A 88 1.93 1.51 11.37
N ILE A 89 1.35 1.44 12.57
CA ILE A 89 1.13 0.17 13.28
C ILE A 89 0.13 -0.70 12.52
N ASP A 90 -1.02 -0.12 12.17
CA ASP A 90 -2.12 -0.85 11.55
C ASP A 90 -1.74 -1.42 10.18
N TYR A 91 -1.11 -0.58 9.36
CA TYR A 91 -0.70 -0.99 8.02
C TYR A 91 0.51 -1.96 8.06
N SER A 92 1.32 -1.93 9.11
CA SER A 92 2.33 -2.98 9.33
C SER A 92 1.68 -4.34 9.56
N LEU A 93 0.64 -4.41 10.39
CA LEU A 93 -0.11 -5.63 10.66
C LEU A 93 -0.86 -6.12 9.41
N TYR A 94 -1.55 -5.22 8.70
CA TYR A 94 -2.15 -5.52 7.40
C TYR A 94 -1.10 -5.97 6.37
N GLY A 95 0.07 -5.34 6.35
CA GLY A 95 1.14 -5.67 5.43
C GLY A 95 1.67 -7.10 5.61
N TRP A 96 1.90 -7.54 6.82
CA TRP A 96 2.30 -8.93 7.09
C TRP A 96 1.19 -9.94 6.74
N ALA A 97 -0.06 -9.63 7.09
CA ALA A 97 -1.19 -10.49 6.76
C ALA A 97 -1.40 -10.59 5.25
N MET A 98 -1.31 -9.46 4.54
CA MET A 98 -1.36 -9.40 3.07
C MET A 98 -0.22 -10.19 2.43
N SER A 99 0.99 -10.03 2.95
CA SER A 99 2.17 -10.75 2.46
C SER A 99 2.01 -12.27 2.62
N ARG A 100 1.54 -12.73 3.77
CA ARG A 100 1.20 -14.14 4.02
C ARG A 100 0.12 -14.63 3.07
N PHE A 101 -0.95 -13.88 2.90
CA PHE A 101 -2.10 -14.26 2.07
C PHE A 101 -1.74 -14.33 0.59
N SER A 102 -1.10 -13.28 0.07
CA SER A 102 -0.81 -13.14 -1.36
C SER A 102 0.45 -13.88 -1.82
N GLY A 103 1.36 -14.22 -0.90
CA GLY A 103 2.68 -14.75 -1.22
C GLY A 103 3.67 -13.72 -1.77
N ALA A 104 3.28 -12.43 -1.87
CA ALA A 104 4.17 -11.34 -2.26
C ALA A 104 4.83 -10.71 -1.02
N TRP A 105 5.97 -10.05 -1.20
CA TRP A 105 6.44 -9.08 -0.22
C TRP A 105 5.50 -7.87 -0.22
N THR A 106 5.32 -7.23 0.92
CA THR A 106 4.52 -6.01 1.03
C THR A 106 5.41 -4.85 1.44
N GLY A 107 5.33 -3.75 0.71
CA GLY A 107 5.99 -2.50 1.02
C GLY A 107 5.17 -1.65 1.99
N LEU A 108 5.84 -0.94 2.89
CA LEU A 108 5.28 0.11 3.71
C LEU A 108 6.10 1.38 3.47
N LYS A 109 5.52 2.33 2.75
CA LYS A 109 6.13 3.65 2.59
C LYS A 109 5.81 4.50 3.80
N ILE A 110 6.84 5.01 4.47
CA ILE A 110 6.72 6.00 5.55
C ILE A 110 7.49 7.26 5.18
N VAL A 111 7.09 8.40 5.67
CA VAL A 111 7.75 9.68 5.38
C VAL A 111 8.26 10.32 6.66
N ALA A 112 9.34 11.11 6.53
CA ALA A 112 10.02 11.74 7.66
C ALA A 112 9.03 12.47 8.59
N ASP A 113 8.11 13.25 8.03
CA ASP A 113 7.14 14.03 8.82
C ASP A 113 6.19 13.17 9.67
N THR A 114 5.85 11.96 9.20
CA THR A 114 5.01 11.03 9.97
C THR A 114 5.83 10.24 10.99
N VAL A 115 7.08 9.90 10.66
CA VAL A 115 7.98 9.12 11.54
C VAL A 115 8.52 9.97 12.68
N ASP A 116 8.77 11.25 12.44
CA ASP A 116 9.23 12.20 13.46
C ASP A 116 8.08 12.67 14.37
N ALA A 117 6.84 12.36 14.03
CA ALA A 117 5.68 12.71 14.85
C ALA A 117 5.54 11.77 16.05
N ALA A 118 4.97 12.31 17.13
CA ALA A 118 4.57 11.55 18.30
C ALA A 118 3.06 11.74 18.55
N ALA A 119 2.35 10.65 18.74
CA ALA A 119 0.91 10.67 19.02
C ALA A 119 0.54 9.49 19.93
N PRO A 120 -0.50 9.62 20.74
CA PRO A 120 -1.09 8.47 21.43
C PRO A 120 -1.65 7.49 20.40
N VAL A 121 -1.47 6.20 20.65
CA VAL A 121 -1.96 5.11 19.79
C VAL A 121 -2.81 4.15 20.62
N ASP A 122 -3.82 3.58 19.98
CA ASP A 122 -4.53 2.44 20.53
C ASP A 122 -3.70 1.17 20.31
N GLY A 123 -3.17 0.62 21.40
CA GLY A 123 -2.32 -0.58 21.41
C GLY A 123 -3.09 -1.88 21.66
N ASP A 124 -4.42 -1.88 21.74
CA ASP A 124 -5.18 -3.11 21.92
C ASP A 124 -4.94 -4.07 20.73
N PRO A 125 -4.39 -5.26 20.98
CA PRO A 125 -4.11 -6.22 19.92
C PRO A 125 -5.39 -6.77 19.24
N HIS A 126 -6.56 -6.61 19.88
CA HIS A 126 -7.84 -7.10 19.37
C HIS A 126 -8.65 -6.05 18.62
N ARG A 127 -8.21 -4.79 18.58
CA ARG A 127 -8.93 -3.72 17.90
C ARG A 127 -8.95 -3.87 16.38
N LEU A 128 -7.90 -4.43 15.80
CA LEU A 128 -7.77 -4.61 14.36
C LEU A 128 -8.29 -5.98 13.95
N LYS A 129 -9.39 -6.00 13.20
CA LYS A 129 -9.95 -7.24 12.65
C LYS A 129 -9.47 -7.40 11.21
N ILE A 130 -8.50 -8.28 11.00
CA ILE A 130 -7.98 -8.58 9.67
C ILE A 130 -8.90 -9.60 9.00
N VAL A 131 -9.44 -9.25 7.85
CA VAL A 131 -10.30 -10.10 7.02
C VAL A 131 -9.44 -10.76 5.95
N ILE A 132 -9.46 -12.08 5.89
CA ILE A 132 -8.83 -12.84 4.81
C ILE A 132 -9.93 -13.18 3.79
N PRO A 133 -9.90 -12.61 2.57
CA PRO A 133 -10.92 -12.87 1.58
C PRO A 133 -10.77 -14.27 0.96
N GLU A 134 -11.86 -14.78 0.39
CA GLU A 134 -11.77 -15.91 -0.53
C GLU A 134 -11.09 -15.47 -1.82
N PHE A 135 -10.21 -16.30 -2.35
CA PHE A 135 -9.48 -16.04 -3.58
C PHE A 135 -9.09 -17.35 -4.28
N ALA A 136 -9.26 -17.39 -5.59
CA ALA A 136 -8.89 -18.55 -6.40
C ALA A 136 -7.39 -18.54 -6.70
N PHE A 137 -6.61 -19.26 -5.91
CA PHE A 137 -5.20 -19.49 -6.16
C PHE A 137 -4.97 -20.64 -7.15
N PRO A 138 -3.82 -20.70 -7.83
CA PRO A 138 -3.46 -21.87 -8.64
C PRO A 138 -3.26 -23.09 -7.74
N ASP A 139 -3.50 -24.29 -8.28
CA ASP A 139 -3.43 -25.57 -7.53
C ASP A 139 -2.07 -25.77 -6.84
N ASP A 140 -1.00 -25.28 -7.46
CA ASP A 140 0.35 -25.35 -6.92
C ASP A 140 0.69 -24.18 -5.96
N GLY A 141 -0.27 -23.29 -5.69
CA GLY A 141 -0.15 -22.16 -4.75
C GLY A 141 0.73 -21.03 -5.24
N VAL A 142 0.98 -20.05 -4.37
CA VAL A 142 1.70 -18.80 -4.68
C VAL A 142 2.95 -18.57 -3.83
N HIS A 143 3.17 -19.43 -2.84
CA HIS A 143 4.26 -19.26 -1.88
C HIS A 143 5.60 -19.78 -2.41
N ILE A 144 6.68 -19.42 -1.72
CA ILE A 144 8.04 -19.83 -2.06
C ILE A 144 8.17 -21.36 -2.07
N ARG A 145 8.87 -21.89 -3.06
CA ARG A 145 9.13 -23.30 -3.21
C ARG A 145 10.48 -23.59 -3.87
N GLY A 146 11.01 -24.77 -3.65
CA GLY A 146 12.20 -25.24 -4.34
C GLY A 146 11.90 -25.62 -5.78
N GLY A 147 12.87 -25.37 -6.67
CA GLY A 147 12.80 -25.81 -8.07
C GLY A 147 11.84 -25.05 -8.97
N ASP A 148 11.26 -23.93 -8.51
CA ASP A 148 10.40 -23.09 -9.35
C ASP A 148 11.21 -22.45 -10.49
N ARG A 149 10.70 -22.59 -11.71
CA ARG A 149 11.38 -22.03 -12.88
C ARG A 149 11.16 -20.50 -12.91
N TRP A 150 12.22 -19.76 -13.18
CA TRP A 150 12.20 -18.29 -13.23
C TRP A 150 11.09 -17.74 -14.15
N VAL A 151 10.87 -18.37 -15.29
CA VAL A 151 9.84 -17.96 -16.26
C VAL A 151 8.41 -18.09 -15.75
N LEU A 152 8.16 -18.84 -14.66
CA LEU A 152 6.85 -19.01 -14.05
C LEU A 152 6.58 -18.02 -12.92
N GLN A 153 7.61 -17.40 -12.39
CA GLN A 153 7.48 -16.52 -11.21
C GLN A 153 6.79 -15.20 -11.55
N GLU A 154 7.14 -14.58 -12.68
CA GLU A 154 6.51 -13.31 -13.09
C GLU A 154 5.02 -13.47 -13.42
N PRO A 155 4.60 -14.44 -14.26
CA PRO A 155 3.17 -14.73 -14.44
C PRO A 155 2.44 -14.99 -13.12
N ARG A 156 3.04 -15.76 -12.21
CA ARG A 156 2.46 -16.03 -10.89
C ARG A 156 2.28 -14.77 -10.06
N LEU A 157 3.27 -13.87 -10.07
CA LEU A 157 3.19 -12.58 -9.40
C LEU A 157 2.05 -11.73 -9.98
N ARG A 158 1.99 -11.60 -11.30
CA ARG A 158 1.02 -10.73 -11.98
C ARG A 158 -0.41 -11.24 -11.98
N GLN A 159 -0.59 -12.56 -12.18
CA GLN A 159 -1.91 -13.16 -12.35
C GLN A 159 -2.56 -13.55 -11.02
N PHE A 160 -1.78 -13.79 -9.97
CA PHE A 160 -2.31 -14.27 -8.70
C PHE A 160 -1.90 -13.42 -7.50
N LYS A 161 -0.61 -13.15 -7.28
CA LYS A 161 -0.16 -12.46 -6.05
C LYS A 161 -0.65 -11.02 -5.98
N LEU A 162 -0.53 -10.24 -7.05
CA LEU A 162 -1.01 -8.85 -7.08
C LEU A 162 -2.54 -8.75 -7.03
N PRO A 163 -3.32 -9.54 -7.79
CA PRO A 163 -4.77 -9.58 -7.62
C PRO A 163 -5.22 -10.04 -6.23
N ALA A 164 -4.53 -11.00 -5.60
CA ALA A 164 -4.80 -11.40 -4.22
C ALA A 164 -4.56 -10.25 -3.23
N ALA A 165 -3.45 -9.52 -3.38
CA ALA A 165 -3.17 -8.34 -2.56
C ALA A 165 -4.26 -7.26 -2.73
N LEU A 166 -4.77 -7.06 -3.95
CA LEU A 166 -5.88 -6.15 -4.21
C LEU A 166 -7.18 -6.62 -3.57
N ALA A 167 -7.51 -7.92 -3.67
CA ALA A 167 -8.66 -8.49 -2.99
C ALA A 167 -8.57 -8.32 -1.46
N PHE A 168 -7.38 -8.53 -0.90
CA PHE A 168 -7.13 -8.30 0.53
C PHE A 168 -7.34 -6.83 0.90
N ALA A 169 -6.84 -5.88 0.10
CA ALA A 169 -7.02 -4.45 0.37
C ALA A 169 -8.49 -4.04 0.36
N ARG A 170 -9.27 -4.55 -0.59
CA ARG A 170 -10.72 -4.32 -0.67
C ARG A 170 -11.46 -4.91 0.54
N ALA A 171 -11.16 -6.15 0.92
CA ALA A 171 -11.80 -6.82 2.07
C ALA A 171 -11.51 -6.11 3.40
N ASN A 172 -10.37 -5.44 3.51
CA ASN A 172 -9.95 -4.71 4.70
C ASN A 172 -10.14 -3.19 4.57
N ASN A 173 -10.82 -2.74 3.52
CA ASN A 173 -11.14 -1.34 3.28
C ASN A 173 -9.92 -0.40 3.41
N LEU A 174 -8.79 -0.78 2.81
CA LEU A 174 -7.56 0.02 2.86
C LEU A 174 -7.65 1.30 2.02
N ASN A 175 -8.46 1.29 0.95
CA ASN A 175 -8.81 2.48 0.19
C ASN A 175 -10.21 2.93 0.62
N GLN A 176 -10.32 4.15 1.18
CA GLN A 176 -11.54 4.58 1.86
C GLN A 176 -12.02 5.93 1.37
N VAL A 177 -13.33 6.06 1.20
CA VAL A 177 -13.97 7.38 1.11
C VAL A 177 -14.08 7.95 2.52
N VAL A 178 -13.16 8.87 2.86
CA VAL A 178 -13.02 9.47 4.19
C VAL A 178 -13.80 10.77 4.37
N MET A 179 -14.36 11.31 3.28
CA MET A 179 -15.25 12.46 3.28
C MET A 179 -16.37 12.18 2.28
N GLN A 180 -17.61 12.35 2.69
CA GLN A 180 -18.79 12.01 1.91
C GLN A 180 -19.71 13.23 1.74
N SER A 181 -20.48 13.26 0.66
CA SER A 181 -21.55 14.24 0.40
C SER A 181 -22.79 13.55 -0.15
N PRO A 182 -24.00 14.01 0.19
CA PRO A 182 -25.24 13.54 -0.43
C PRO A 182 -25.38 13.98 -1.89
N LYS A 183 -24.59 14.98 -2.32
CA LYS A 183 -24.57 15.49 -3.70
C LYS A 183 -23.12 15.71 -4.13
N PRO A 184 -22.37 14.62 -4.38
CA PRO A 184 -20.96 14.73 -4.71
C PRO A 184 -20.75 15.46 -6.04
N ARG A 185 -19.79 16.36 -6.09
CA ARG A 185 -19.41 17.16 -7.27
C ARG A 185 -17.91 17.21 -7.47
N ILE A 186 -17.17 17.45 -6.39
CA ILE A 186 -15.71 17.59 -6.42
C ILE A 186 -15.09 16.44 -5.63
N GLY A 187 -14.32 15.61 -6.32
CA GLY A 187 -13.58 14.50 -5.73
C GLY A 187 -12.13 14.88 -5.44
N ILE A 188 -11.66 14.54 -4.25
CA ILE A 188 -10.23 14.65 -3.91
C ILE A 188 -9.69 13.24 -3.74
N ILE A 189 -8.60 12.91 -4.44
CA ILE A 189 -7.90 11.62 -4.29
C ILE A 189 -6.52 11.91 -3.72
N SER A 190 -6.16 11.23 -2.63
CA SER A 190 -4.87 11.42 -1.98
C SER A 190 -4.41 10.14 -1.26
N SER A 191 -3.15 10.12 -0.81
CA SER A 191 -2.55 9.00 -0.10
C SER A 191 -1.57 9.48 0.97
N GLY A 192 -1.38 8.67 2.01
CA GLY A 192 -0.40 8.93 3.07
C GLY A 192 -0.60 10.30 3.74
N LYS A 193 0.51 10.97 4.04
CA LYS A 193 0.52 12.28 4.71
C LYS A 193 -0.28 13.34 3.94
N ALA A 194 -0.21 13.36 2.60
CA ALA A 194 -0.93 14.34 1.80
C ALA A 194 -2.45 14.30 2.04
N ALA A 195 -3.01 13.16 2.43
CA ALA A 195 -4.43 13.06 2.80
C ALA A 195 -4.75 13.84 4.10
N VAL A 196 -3.82 13.89 5.03
CA VAL A 196 -3.96 14.70 6.26
C VAL A 196 -3.77 16.18 5.94
N ASP A 197 -2.83 16.53 5.08
CA ASP A 197 -2.60 17.91 4.65
C ASP A 197 -3.83 18.50 3.93
N VAL A 198 -4.50 17.72 3.08
CA VAL A 198 -5.77 18.13 2.47
C VAL A 198 -6.83 18.44 3.52
N ARG A 199 -6.99 17.59 4.52
CA ARG A 199 -7.96 17.83 5.59
C ARG A 199 -7.63 19.09 6.40
N GLN A 200 -6.35 19.29 6.69
CA GLN A 200 -5.88 20.50 7.38
C GLN A 200 -6.14 21.75 6.54
N ALA A 201 -5.83 21.73 5.25
CA ALA A 201 -6.08 22.84 4.35
C ALA A 201 -7.58 23.20 4.26
N LEU A 202 -8.45 22.21 4.19
CA LEU A 202 -9.91 22.43 4.20
C LEU A 202 -10.34 23.09 5.52
N MET A 203 -9.83 22.64 6.67
CA MET A 203 -10.12 23.25 7.97
C MET A 203 -9.64 24.70 8.04
N GLU A 204 -8.45 25.03 7.52
CA GLU A 204 -7.91 26.39 7.48
C GLU A 204 -8.71 27.31 6.55
N LEU A 205 -9.34 26.76 5.52
CA LEU A 205 -10.29 27.47 4.65
C LEU A 205 -11.68 27.63 5.30
N GLY A 206 -11.87 27.12 6.52
CA GLY A 206 -13.16 27.12 7.20
C GLY A 206 -14.15 26.10 6.65
N ILE A 207 -13.67 25.10 5.88
CA ILE A 207 -14.49 24.01 5.33
C ILE A 207 -14.41 22.81 6.27
N ASP A 208 -15.34 22.72 7.19
CA ASP A 208 -15.49 21.54 8.03
C ASP A 208 -16.24 20.39 7.30
N GLY A 209 -16.48 19.28 7.99
CA GLY A 209 -17.12 18.12 7.36
C GLY A 209 -18.55 18.39 6.87
N ALA A 210 -19.31 19.26 7.55
CA ALA A 210 -20.66 19.61 7.15
C ALA A 210 -20.66 20.55 5.94
N GLN A 211 -19.76 21.54 5.94
CA GLN A 211 -19.59 22.45 4.82
C GLN A 211 -19.05 21.74 3.59
N ALA A 212 -18.09 20.81 3.75
CA ALA A 212 -17.61 19.99 2.67
C ALA A 212 -18.73 19.14 2.04
N ALA A 213 -19.56 18.51 2.88
CA ALA A 213 -20.71 17.75 2.42
C ALA A 213 -21.74 18.61 1.68
N ASP A 214 -22.04 19.82 2.18
CA ASP A 214 -22.97 20.76 1.53
C ASP A 214 -22.43 21.29 0.19
N GLN A 215 -21.12 21.51 0.10
CA GLN A 215 -20.45 21.94 -1.13
C GLN A 215 -20.24 20.82 -2.16
N GLY A 216 -20.55 19.59 -1.81
CA GLY A 216 -20.36 18.45 -2.69
C GLY A 216 -18.94 17.91 -2.75
N ILE A 217 -18.10 18.19 -1.74
CA ILE A 217 -16.73 17.72 -1.67
C ILE A 217 -16.70 16.31 -1.08
N VAL A 218 -16.09 15.38 -1.79
CA VAL A 218 -15.85 14.00 -1.37
C VAL A 218 -14.36 13.69 -1.45
N MET A 219 -13.87 12.77 -0.59
CA MET A 219 -12.44 12.45 -0.60
C MET A 219 -12.22 10.94 -0.50
N LEU A 220 -11.46 10.40 -1.45
CA LEU A 220 -10.93 9.05 -1.45
C LEU A 220 -9.48 9.07 -0.96
N LYS A 221 -9.22 8.39 0.14
CA LYS A 221 -7.89 8.12 0.64
C LYS A 221 -7.43 6.74 0.18
N MET A 222 -6.35 6.71 -0.60
CA MET A 222 -5.71 5.49 -1.07
C MET A 222 -4.70 5.02 -0.03
N GLY A 223 -5.06 4.04 0.79
CA GLY A 223 -4.13 3.44 1.76
C GLY A 223 -3.19 2.43 1.11
N MET A 224 -3.60 1.85 -0.02
CA MET A 224 -2.78 1.02 -0.89
C MET A 224 -2.71 1.62 -2.30
N PRO A 225 -1.73 2.49 -2.59
CA PRO A 225 -1.55 3.09 -3.91
C PRO A 225 -1.08 2.11 -4.99
N PHE A 226 -0.51 0.97 -4.61
CA PHE A 226 -0.10 -0.10 -5.52
C PHE A 226 -0.30 -1.50 -4.91
N PRO A 227 -0.85 -2.50 -5.64
CA PRO A 227 -1.48 -2.36 -6.96
C PRO A 227 -2.65 -1.38 -6.93
N PHE A 228 -2.81 -0.65 -8.04
CA PHE A 228 -3.82 0.41 -8.13
C PHE A 228 -5.22 -0.18 -8.31
N ASP A 229 -6.17 0.26 -7.48
CA ASP A 229 -7.57 -0.14 -7.57
C ASP A 229 -8.34 0.78 -8.55
N ALA A 230 -8.25 0.45 -9.83
CA ALA A 230 -8.90 1.23 -10.87
C ALA A 230 -10.44 1.23 -10.75
N ASP A 231 -11.02 0.12 -10.31
CA ASP A 231 -12.48 0.01 -10.16
C ASP A 231 -12.98 0.91 -9.03
N ALA A 232 -12.31 0.89 -7.86
CA ALA A 232 -12.65 1.78 -6.75
C ALA A 232 -12.54 3.27 -7.15
N VAL A 233 -11.58 3.62 -8.01
CA VAL A 233 -11.45 4.99 -8.52
C VAL A 233 -12.52 5.32 -9.53
N ARG A 234 -12.92 4.41 -10.42
CA ARG A 234 -14.04 4.60 -11.36
C ARG A 234 -15.36 4.77 -10.62
N ASP A 235 -15.61 3.93 -9.62
CA ASP A 235 -16.82 4.03 -8.79
C ASP A 235 -16.87 5.35 -8.04
N PHE A 236 -15.72 5.78 -7.47
CA PHE A 236 -15.62 7.07 -6.79
C PHE A 236 -15.82 8.26 -7.74
N ALA A 237 -15.33 8.17 -8.98
CA ALA A 237 -15.40 9.23 -9.97
C ALA A 237 -16.79 9.40 -10.58
N ALA A 238 -17.66 8.40 -10.43
CA ALA A 238 -18.98 8.40 -11.07
C ALA A 238 -19.83 9.59 -10.64
N GLY A 239 -20.20 10.43 -11.59
CA GLY A 239 -21.03 11.61 -11.38
C GLY A 239 -20.32 12.83 -10.78
N LEU A 240 -19.00 12.79 -10.60
CA LEU A 240 -18.22 13.95 -10.20
C LEU A 240 -17.98 14.88 -11.39
N GLU A 241 -17.98 16.18 -11.13
CA GLU A 241 -17.68 17.23 -12.12
C GLU A 241 -16.16 17.42 -12.28
N GLU A 242 -15.42 17.26 -11.18
CA GLU A 242 -13.99 17.47 -11.13
C GLU A 242 -13.31 16.53 -10.15
N ILE A 243 -12.10 16.09 -10.48
CA ILE A 243 -11.24 15.31 -9.59
C ILE A 243 -9.90 16.02 -9.40
N ILE A 244 -9.57 16.28 -8.14
CA ILE A 244 -8.31 16.87 -7.70
C ILE A 244 -7.45 15.75 -7.09
N VAL A 245 -6.27 15.51 -7.68
CA VAL A 245 -5.31 14.58 -7.11
C VAL A 245 -4.26 15.34 -6.32
N VAL A 246 -4.14 15.04 -5.03
CA VAL A 246 -3.14 15.67 -4.16
C VAL A 246 -2.15 14.61 -3.71
N GLU A 247 -0.91 14.78 -4.12
CA GLU A 247 0.18 13.86 -3.78
C GLU A 247 1.48 14.60 -3.53
N GLU A 248 2.38 13.94 -2.87
CA GLU A 248 3.63 14.50 -2.43
C GLU A 248 4.77 14.13 -3.38
N LYS A 249 5.60 15.10 -3.75
CA LYS A 249 6.85 14.99 -4.51
C LYS A 249 6.70 14.66 -5.99
N ARG A 250 6.09 13.55 -6.39
CA ARG A 250 6.02 13.09 -7.78
C ARG A 250 4.63 12.60 -8.13
N ARG A 251 4.27 12.79 -9.40
CA ARG A 251 3.03 12.28 -10.00
C ARG A 251 3.00 10.76 -10.06
N PHE A 252 2.48 10.10 -9.05
CA PHE A 252 2.28 8.66 -9.01
C PHE A 252 0.79 8.29 -9.10
N LEU A 253 -0.03 8.87 -8.24
CA LEU A 253 -1.48 8.66 -8.25
C LEU A 253 -2.14 9.32 -9.45
N GLU A 254 -1.80 10.58 -9.75
CA GLU A 254 -2.41 11.31 -10.87
C GLU A 254 -2.34 10.53 -12.17
N SER A 255 -1.17 9.98 -12.51
CA SER A 255 -1.03 9.21 -13.75
C SER A 255 -1.94 7.98 -13.78
N ARG A 256 -2.08 7.27 -12.67
CA ARG A 256 -2.94 6.07 -12.56
C ARG A 256 -4.43 6.40 -12.53
N VAL A 257 -4.80 7.49 -11.89
CA VAL A 257 -6.17 8.02 -11.93
C VAL A 257 -6.54 8.38 -13.36
N ARG A 258 -5.67 9.11 -14.07
CA ARG A 258 -5.88 9.46 -15.49
C ARG A 258 -6.03 8.22 -16.36
N ASP A 259 -5.14 7.24 -16.21
CA ASP A 259 -5.21 5.98 -16.96
C ASP A 259 -6.52 5.22 -16.67
N ALA A 260 -6.95 5.18 -15.40
CA ALA A 260 -8.19 4.52 -15.01
C ALA A 260 -9.46 5.19 -15.55
N LEU A 261 -9.41 6.52 -15.76
CA LEU A 261 -10.55 7.34 -16.20
C LEU A 261 -10.49 7.73 -17.69
N TYR A 262 -9.46 7.30 -18.43
CA TYR A 262 -9.21 7.74 -19.80
C TYR A 262 -10.39 7.48 -20.76
N ASP A 263 -11.06 6.34 -20.60
CA ASP A 263 -12.19 5.91 -21.45
C ASP A 263 -13.57 6.31 -20.88
N LEU A 264 -13.61 7.07 -19.78
CA LEU A 264 -14.85 7.58 -19.23
C LEU A 264 -15.24 8.90 -19.89
N PRO A 265 -16.56 9.11 -20.13
CA PRO A 265 -17.06 10.33 -20.77
C PRO A 265 -16.85 11.59 -19.91
#